data_883552a18a15e550ce53961b697392f4
#
_entry.id   883552a18a15e550ce53961b697392f4
#
_cell.length_a   1.000
_cell.length_b   1.000
_cell.length_c   1.000
_cell.angle_alpha   90.00
_cell.angle_beta   90.00
_cell.angle_gamma   90.00
#
_symmetry.space_group_name_H-M   'P 1'
#
loop_
_entity.id
_entity.type
_entity.pdbx_description
1 polymer ?
#
loop_
_entity_poly.entity_id
_entity_poly.type
_entity_poly.pdbx_seq_one_letter_code
_entity_poly.pdbx_strand_id
1 'polypeptide(L)'
;ITAVSDVSPTQLKHIAETYRAKAYADPYMLVKAPDVDAVFICSPDQYHADYALAAIEAGKHVFVEKPVTLCIEDLEKLIAAEKAHPELVCMVGYMRRYSQGFLKCKELLASDDRKIEYMRFRDIILEGDFFMDQTRPPYLCSDISDEVKAESSSRRRDQITRALGNDCTDQQRTTYVMLTGLGCHTLAAVRELVGLPVEVESVFPQVMQSRTCHYCFPIQ
;
A
#
# COMPACT_ATOMS: atom_id res chain seq x y z
N ILE A 1 -20.39 5.16 5.81
CA ILE A 1 -20.03 5.04 4.38
C ILE A 1 -21.17 5.66 3.58
N THR A 2 -20.89 6.72 2.83
CA THR A 2 -21.89 7.44 2.03
C THR A 2 -21.89 7.00 0.57
N ALA A 3 -20.71 6.62 0.06
CA ALA A 3 -20.53 6.23 -1.34
C ALA A 3 -19.55 5.05 -1.45
N VAL A 4 -19.72 4.23 -2.49
CA VAL A 4 -18.86 3.10 -2.83
C VAL A 4 -18.64 3.02 -4.34
N SER A 5 -17.48 2.50 -4.74
CA SER A 5 -17.15 2.21 -6.14
C SER A 5 -16.40 0.89 -6.23
N ASP A 6 -16.72 0.09 -7.22
CA ASP A 6 -16.03 -1.16 -7.55
C ASP A 6 -16.14 -1.43 -9.05
N VAL A 7 -15.14 -2.11 -9.62
CA VAL A 7 -15.13 -2.51 -11.04
C VAL A 7 -16.04 -3.70 -11.32
N SER A 8 -16.38 -4.51 -10.30
CA SER A 8 -17.37 -5.57 -10.39
C SER A 8 -18.77 -5.00 -10.12
N PRO A 9 -19.69 -5.01 -11.08
CA PRO A 9 -21.08 -4.56 -10.85
C PRO A 9 -21.78 -5.34 -9.72
N THR A 10 -21.51 -6.64 -9.61
CA THR A 10 -22.09 -7.48 -8.55
C THR A 10 -21.56 -7.09 -7.18
N GLN A 11 -20.26 -6.86 -7.05
CA GLN A 11 -19.63 -6.40 -5.81
C GLN A 11 -20.12 -5.01 -5.43
N LEU A 12 -20.14 -4.10 -6.39
CA LEU A 12 -20.63 -2.73 -6.20
C LEU A 12 -22.06 -2.71 -5.65
N LYS A 13 -22.95 -3.50 -6.26
CA LYS A 13 -24.34 -3.63 -5.81
C LYS A 13 -24.40 -4.19 -4.39
N HIS A 14 -23.69 -5.29 -4.12
CA HIS A 14 -23.67 -5.94 -2.80
C HIS A 14 -23.21 -4.99 -1.70
N ILE A 15 -22.11 -4.25 -1.91
CA ILE A 15 -21.58 -3.32 -0.94
C ILE A 15 -22.52 -2.13 -0.75
N ALA A 16 -23.06 -1.57 -1.84
CA ALA A 16 -23.99 -0.46 -1.79
C ALA A 16 -25.26 -0.81 -0.98
N GLU A 17 -25.83 -1.98 -1.19
CA GLU A 17 -26.99 -2.48 -0.44
C GLU A 17 -26.63 -2.73 1.04
N THR A 18 -25.49 -3.38 1.31
CA THR A 18 -25.04 -3.73 2.67
C THR A 18 -24.86 -2.48 3.53
N TYR A 19 -24.25 -1.44 2.98
CA TYR A 19 -23.93 -0.21 3.73
C TYR A 19 -24.94 0.92 3.46
N ARG A 20 -25.95 0.70 2.64
CA ARG A 20 -26.93 1.73 2.19
C ARG A 20 -26.22 2.95 1.60
N ALA A 21 -25.17 2.69 0.83
CA ALA A 21 -24.31 3.70 0.23
C ALA A 21 -24.69 3.95 -1.24
N LYS A 22 -24.39 5.14 -1.74
CA LYS A 22 -24.56 5.46 -3.14
C LYS A 22 -23.52 4.76 -4.00
N ALA A 23 -23.94 4.05 -5.04
CA ALA A 23 -23.06 3.32 -5.95
C ALA A 23 -22.56 4.23 -7.08
N TYR A 24 -21.25 4.19 -7.33
CA TYR A 24 -20.60 4.85 -8.46
C TYR A 24 -19.82 3.81 -9.26
N ALA A 25 -20.15 3.65 -10.55
CA ALA A 25 -19.39 2.78 -11.45
C ALA A 25 -18.00 3.35 -11.79
N ASP A 26 -17.88 4.68 -11.77
CA ASP A 26 -16.63 5.40 -11.99
C ASP A 26 -16.12 5.96 -10.66
N PRO A 27 -14.93 5.53 -10.18
CA PRO A 27 -14.32 6.03 -8.95
C PRO A 27 -14.03 7.53 -8.99
N TYR A 28 -13.74 8.11 -10.14
CA TYR A 28 -13.52 9.55 -10.28
C TYR A 28 -14.79 10.37 -10.05
N MET A 29 -15.95 9.80 -10.33
CA MET A 29 -17.23 10.44 -10.00
C MET A 29 -17.54 10.37 -8.50
N LEU A 30 -17.14 9.28 -7.82
CA LEU A 30 -17.23 9.17 -6.37
C LEU A 30 -16.38 10.25 -5.68
N VAL A 31 -15.14 10.41 -6.11
CA VAL A 31 -14.20 11.40 -5.57
C VAL A 31 -14.76 12.83 -5.66
N LYS A 32 -15.46 13.16 -6.74
CA LYS A 32 -16.05 14.48 -6.98
C LYS A 32 -17.39 14.70 -6.26
N ALA A 33 -17.93 13.68 -5.60
CA ALA A 33 -19.24 13.79 -4.95
C ALA A 33 -19.18 14.79 -3.77
N PRO A 34 -20.17 15.70 -3.66
CA PRO A 34 -20.15 16.76 -2.65
C PRO A 34 -20.42 16.24 -1.24
N ASP A 35 -20.98 15.05 -1.10
CA ASP A 35 -21.31 14.37 0.15
C ASP A 35 -20.21 13.38 0.61
N VAL A 36 -19.03 13.45 -0.03
CA VAL A 36 -17.84 12.69 0.33
C VAL A 36 -16.77 13.64 0.88
N ASP A 37 -16.35 13.46 2.11
CA ASP A 37 -15.29 14.25 2.77
C ASP A 37 -13.95 13.52 2.77
N ALA A 38 -13.98 12.17 2.82
CA ALA A 38 -12.79 11.32 2.87
C ALA A 38 -12.96 10.10 1.96
N VAL A 39 -11.88 9.72 1.30
CA VAL A 39 -11.84 8.56 0.37
C VAL A 39 -10.92 7.49 0.93
N PHE A 40 -11.45 6.27 1.07
CA PHE A 40 -10.69 5.07 1.39
C PHE A 40 -10.40 4.31 0.11
N ILE A 41 -9.12 4.20 -0.27
CA ILE A 41 -8.66 3.56 -1.49
C ILE A 41 -8.13 2.17 -1.14
N CYS A 42 -8.93 1.15 -1.47
CA CYS A 42 -8.65 -0.27 -1.26
C CYS A 42 -8.61 -1.03 -2.60
N SER A 43 -8.39 -0.33 -3.69
CA SER A 43 -8.24 -0.88 -5.05
C SER A 43 -6.94 -1.70 -5.17
N PRO A 44 -6.69 -2.37 -6.30
CA PRO A 44 -5.37 -2.92 -6.59
C PRO A 44 -4.29 -1.83 -6.64
N ASP A 45 -3.08 -2.18 -6.23
CA ASP A 45 -1.94 -1.28 -5.98
C ASP A 45 -1.58 -0.34 -7.16
N GLN A 46 -1.77 -0.77 -8.39
CA GLN A 46 -1.50 0.02 -9.58
C GLN A 46 -2.46 1.22 -9.79
N TYR A 47 -3.55 1.30 -9.04
CA TYR A 47 -4.52 2.41 -9.09
C TYR A 47 -4.40 3.38 -7.91
N HIS A 48 -3.64 3.00 -6.87
CA HIS A 48 -3.57 3.77 -5.62
C HIS A 48 -3.16 5.23 -5.85
N ALA A 49 -2.09 5.45 -6.60
CA ALA A 49 -1.56 6.78 -6.83
C ALA A 49 -2.54 7.68 -7.58
N ASP A 50 -3.18 7.16 -8.64
CA ASP A 50 -4.10 7.94 -9.46
C ASP A 50 -5.36 8.36 -8.67
N TYR A 51 -5.92 7.42 -7.90
CA TYR A 51 -7.10 7.72 -7.10
C TYR A 51 -6.78 8.62 -5.91
N ALA A 52 -5.61 8.45 -5.29
CA ALA A 52 -5.17 9.33 -4.21
C ALA A 52 -4.94 10.75 -4.72
N LEU A 53 -4.28 10.92 -5.86
CA LEU A 53 -4.06 12.22 -6.48
C LEU A 53 -5.39 12.89 -6.81
N ALA A 54 -6.31 12.18 -7.47
CA ALA A 54 -7.63 12.71 -7.79
C ALA A 54 -8.44 13.13 -6.54
N ALA A 55 -8.30 12.37 -5.44
CA ALA A 55 -8.96 12.71 -4.18
C ALA A 55 -8.37 13.96 -3.53
N ILE A 56 -7.04 14.10 -3.48
CA ILE A 56 -6.35 15.30 -2.97
C ILE A 56 -6.75 16.54 -3.80
N GLU A 57 -6.71 16.44 -5.13
CA GLU A 57 -7.09 17.52 -6.04
C GLU A 57 -8.58 17.92 -5.93
N ALA A 58 -9.44 16.98 -5.51
CA ALA A 58 -10.84 17.24 -5.22
C ALA A 58 -11.08 17.77 -3.77
N GLY A 59 -10.02 18.03 -3.00
CA GLY A 59 -10.10 18.53 -1.63
C GLY A 59 -10.62 17.50 -0.63
N LYS A 60 -10.35 16.19 -0.85
CA LYS A 60 -10.80 15.11 0.04
C LYS A 60 -9.64 14.60 0.89
N HIS A 61 -9.93 14.24 2.14
CA HIS A 61 -9.03 13.44 2.95
C HIS A 61 -8.84 12.06 2.32
N VAL A 62 -7.63 11.50 2.45
CA VAL A 62 -7.27 10.24 1.80
C VAL A 62 -6.74 9.23 2.81
N PHE A 63 -7.31 8.05 2.80
CA PHE A 63 -6.68 6.84 3.27
C PHE A 63 -6.43 5.92 2.07
N VAL A 64 -5.19 5.50 1.86
CA VAL A 64 -4.83 4.59 0.78
C VAL A 64 -4.12 3.35 1.32
N GLU A 65 -4.52 2.17 0.84
CA GLU A 65 -3.83 0.93 1.17
C GLU A 65 -2.39 0.94 0.64
N LYS A 66 -1.57 0.12 1.26
CA LYS A 66 -0.16 -0.04 0.89
C LYS A 66 0.00 -1.01 -0.31
N PRO A 67 1.03 -0.84 -1.13
CA PRO A 67 1.92 0.31 -1.22
C PRO A 67 1.18 1.52 -1.81
N VAL A 68 1.56 2.72 -1.43
CA VAL A 68 0.91 3.93 -1.95
C VAL A 68 1.09 4.08 -3.47
N THR A 69 2.18 3.56 -4.00
CA THR A 69 2.51 3.51 -5.44
C THR A 69 3.55 2.43 -5.72
N LEU A 70 3.71 2.08 -6.99
CA LEU A 70 4.73 1.14 -7.49
C LEU A 70 5.91 1.84 -8.18
N CYS A 71 5.96 3.16 -8.28
CA CYS A 71 7.07 3.88 -8.91
C CYS A 71 7.28 5.26 -8.29
N ILE A 72 8.50 5.74 -8.39
CA ILE A 72 8.93 6.96 -7.71
C ILE A 72 8.29 8.22 -8.31
N GLU A 73 8.08 8.26 -9.61
CA GLU A 73 7.51 9.41 -10.31
C GLU A 73 6.06 9.71 -9.83
N ASP A 74 5.28 8.66 -9.56
CA ASP A 74 3.94 8.82 -9.05
C ASP A 74 3.95 9.18 -7.56
N LEU A 75 4.95 8.70 -6.79
CA LEU A 75 5.16 9.13 -5.41
C LEU A 75 5.49 10.62 -5.32
N GLU A 76 6.35 11.12 -6.20
CA GLU A 76 6.72 12.55 -6.22
C GLU A 76 5.52 13.45 -6.51
N LYS A 77 4.62 13.05 -7.42
CA LYS A 77 3.36 13.76 -7.67
C LYS A 77 2.47 13.81 -6.43
N LEU A 78 2.33 12.66 -5.73
CA LEU A 78 1.54 12.59 -4.49
C LEU A 78 2.12 13.48 -3.40
N ILE A 79 3.45 13.47 -3.21
CA ILE A 79 4.14 14.34 -2.24
C ILE A 79 3.91 15.82 -2.58
N ALA A 80 3.97 16.18 -3.87
CA ALA A 80 3.72 17.54 -4.31
C ALA A 80 2.26 17.96 -4.05
N ALA A 81 1.30 17.09 -4.34
CA ALA A 81 -0.12 17.33 -4.07
C ALA A 81 -0.41 17.46 -2.57
N GLU A 82 0.12 16.57 -1.73
CA GLU A 82 -0.03 16.64 -0.27
C GLU A 82 0.53 17.97 0.29
N LYS A 83 1.71 18.38 -0.18
CA LYS A 83 2.30 19.66 0.23
C LYS A 83 1.50 20.88 -0.20
N ALA A 84 0.80 20.80 -1.34
CA ALA A 84 -0.07 21.87 -1.83
C ALA A 84 -1.40 21.97 -1.04
N HIS A 85 -1.78 20.92 -0.34
CA HIS A 85 -3.02 20.80 0.42
C HIS A 85 -2.78 20.41 1.89
N PRO A 86 -2.07 21.23 2.68
CA PRO A 86 -1.69 20.89 4.06
C PRO A 86 -2.88 20.76 5.03
N GLU A 87 -4.05 21.21 4.62
CA GLU A 87 -5.32 21.05 5.36
C GLU A 87 -5.90 19.64 5.26
N LEU A 88 -5.44 18.84 4.29
CA LEU A 88 -5.95 17.48 4.09
C LEU A 88 -5.14 16.45 4.89
N VAL A 89 -5.82 15.45 5.39
CA VAL A 89 -5.19 14.27 6.00
C VAL A 89 -4.94 13.24 4.91
N CYS A 90 -3.67 12.93 4.65
CA CYS A 90 -3.25 11.86 3.74
C CYS A 90 -2.58 10.75 4.56
N MET A 91 -3.13 9.55 4.55
CA MET A 91 -2.65 8.42 5.34
C MET A 91 -2.47 7.17 4.47
N VAL A 92 -1.34 6.48 4.65
CA VAL A 92 -1.07 5.18 4.02
C VAL A 92 -1.29 4.05 5.04
N GLY A 93 -1.92 2.97 4.62
CA GLY A 93 -2.38 1.84 5.44
C GLY A 93 -1.27 0.93 6.00
N TYR A 94 -0.27 1.49 6.67
CA TYR A 94 0.76 0.72 7.38
C TYR A 94 0.30 0.33 8.78
N MET A 95 -0.74 -0.49 8.90
CA MET A 95 -1.44 -0.82 10.14
C MET A 95 -0.53 -1.39 11.25
N ARG A 96 0.59 -2.06 10.90
CA ARG A 96 1.51 -2.64 11.92
C ARG A 96 2.14 -1.59 12.81
N ARG A 97 2.28 -0.35 12.34
CA ARG A 97 2.79 0.80 13.10
C ARG A 97 1.87 1.24 14.24
N TYR A 98 0.62 0.77 14.24
CA TYR A 98 -0.39 1.07 15.27
C TYR A 98 -0.63 -0.10 16.22
N SER A 99 0.11 -1.21 16.09
CA SER A 99 0.00 -2.33 17.03
C SER A 99 0.56 -1.95 18.40
N GLN A 100 -0.07 -2.43 19.47
CA GLN A 100 0.34 -2.12 20.85
C GLN A 100 1.80 -2.48 21.11
N GLY A 101 2.29 -3.60 20.59
CA GLY A 101 3.69 -4.01 20.72
C GLY A 101 4.65 -3.04 20.04
N PHE A 102 4.30 -2.54 18.85
CA PHE A 102 5.10 -1.56 18.15
C PHE A 102 5.14 -0.20 18.88
N LEU A 103 3.98 0.27 19.35
CA LEU A 103 3.89 1.52 20.11
C LEU A 103 4.70 1.44 21.40
N LYS A 104 4.67 0.29 22.10
CA LYS A 104 5.49 0.08 23.31
C LYS A 104 6.98 0.04 23.00
N CYS A 105 7.38 -0.58 21.89
CA CYS A 105 8.77 -0.56 21.43
C CYS A 105 9.25 0.87 21.16
N LYS A 106 8.44 1.68 20.47
CA LYS A 106 8.71 3.10 20.21
C LYS A 106 8.89 3.92 21.49
N GLU A 107 7.99 3.72 22.46
CA GLU A 107 8.09 4.36 23.79
C GLU A 107 9.40 4.01 24.52
N LEU A 108 9.75 2.71 24.55
CA LEU A 108 10.99 2.24 25.20
C LEU A 108 12.24 2.81 24.52
N LEU A 109 12.28 2.84 23.19
CA LEU A 109 13.41 3.43 22.46
C LEU A 109 13.51 4.94 22.70
N ALA A 110 12.38 5.65 22.76
CA ALA A 110 12.38 7.09 23.03
C ALA A 110 12.78 7.45 24.46
N SER A 111 12.68 6.51 25.41
CA SER A 111 13.08 6.70 26.81
C SER A 111 14.52 6.27 27.10
N ASP A 112 15.27 5.79 26.12
CA ASP A 112 16.62 5.25 26.26
C ASP A 112 17.62 6.12 25.48
N ASP A 113 18.53 6.76 26.18
CA ASP A 113 19.57 7.64 25.59
C ASP A 113 20.73 6.86 24.93
N ARG A 114 20.72 5.53 25.02
CA ARG A 114 21.76 4.70 24.42
C ARG A 114 21.63 4.65 22.92
N LYS A 115 22.77 4.72 22.23
CA LYS A 115 22.81 4.56 20.77
C LYS A 115 22.46 3.12 20.39
N ILE A 116 21.60 2.96 19.37
CA ILE A 116 21.31 1.66 18.78
C ILE A 116 22.50 1.30 17.86
N GLU A 117 23.27 0.27 18.24
CA GLU A 117 24.41 -0.20 17.46
C GLU A 117 24.04 -1.28 16.42
N TYR A 118 22.98 -2.03 16.71
CA TYR A 118 22.50 -3.11 15.84
C TYR A 118 21.00 -3.30 16.00
N MET A 119 20.32 -3.46 14.87
CA MET A 119 18.89 -3.77 14.83
C MET A 119 18.60 -4.84 13.77
N ARG A 120 17.82 -5.84 14.13
CA ARG A 120 17.36 -6.88 13.22
C ARG A 120 15.84 -6.90 13.16
N PHE A 121 15.32 -6.74 11.96
CA PHE A 121 13.91 -6.95 11.69
C PHE A 121 13.69 -8.27 10.95
N ARG A 122 12.63 -8.95 11.28
CA ARG A 122 12.23 -10.18 10.61
C ARG A 122 10.73 -10.15 10.40
N ASP A 123 10.32 -10.25 9.15
CA ASP A 123 8.92 -10.41 8.76
C ASP A 123 8.66 -11.88 8.45
N ILE A 124 7.69 -12.47 9.14
CA ILE A 124 7.27 -13.85 8.92
C ILE A 124 5.80 -13.79 8.54
N ILE A 125 5.47 -14.36 7.39
CA ILE A 125 4.10 -14.42 6.91
C ILE A 125 3.64 -15.87 7.00
N LEU A 126 2.52 -16.05 7.68
CA LEU A 126 1.83 -17.31 7.71
C LEU A 126 1.16 -17.60 6.37
N GLU A 127 0.86 -18.85 6.07
CA GLU A 127 0.11 -19.23 4.87
C GLU A 127 -1.23 -18.48 4.78
N GLY A 128 -1.57 -18.03 3.55
CA GLY A 128 -2.70 -17.15 3.31
C GLY A 128 -4.03 -17.73 3.78
N ASP A 129 -4.22 -19.04 3.64
CA ASP A 129 -5.46 -19.73 4.00
C ASP A 129 -5.79 -19.58 5.49
N PHE A 130 -4.79 -19.69 6.37
CA PHE A 130 -4.98 -19.46 7.80
C PHE A 130 -5.49 -18.04 8.12
N PHE A 131 -5.03 -17.05 7.39
CA PHE A 131 -5.50 -15.68 7.54
C PHE A 131 -6.92 -15.49 7.01
N MET A 132 -7.24 -16.12 5.88
CA MET A 132 -8.54 -16.02 5.25
C MET A 132 -9.64 -16.71 6.08
N ASP A 133 -9.32 -17.83 6.71
CA ASP A 133 -10.26 -18.60 7.56
C ASP A 133 -10.70 -17.84 8.82
N GLN A 134 -9.90 -16.86 9.27
CA GLN A 134 -10.21 -16.02 10.43
C GLN A 134 -11.08 -14.80 10.08
N THR A 135 -11.25 -14.49 8.81
CA THR A 135 -12.04 -13.38 8.32
C THR A 135 -13.32 -13.90 7.65
N ARG A 136 -14.28 -13.00 7.43
CA ARG A 136 -15.42 -13.36 6.58
C ARG A 136 -14.88 -13.78 5.21
N PRO A 137 -15.39 -14.89 4.62
CA PRO A 137 -15.03 -15.25 3.27
C PRO A 137 -15.22 -14.04 2.35
N PRO A 138 -14.26 -13.72 1.50
CA PRO A 138 -14.42 -12.62 0.55
C PRO A 138 -15.60 -12.94 -0.36
N TYR A 139 -16.39 -11.93 -0.68
CA TYR A 139 -17.43 -12.04 -1.70
C TYR A 139 -16.73 -12.11 -3.06
N LEU A 140 -16.64 -13.30 -3.62
CA LEU A 140 -15.93 -13.53 -4.88
C LEU A 140 -16.86 -13.23 -6.06
N CYS A 141 -16.47 -12.28 -6.88
CA CYS A 141 -17.16 -11.91 -8.10
C CYS A 141 -16.39 -12.36 -9.33
N SER A 142 -17.08 -12.90 -10.32
CA SER A 142 -16.50 -13.35 -11.59
C SER A 142 -16.88 -12.46 -12.79
N ASP A 143 -17.54 -11.34 -12.53
CA ASP A 143 -18.12 -10.44 -13.54
C ASP A 143 -17.21 -9.27 -13.96
N ILE A 144 -15.93 -9.31 -13.58
CA ILE A 144 -14.93 -8.37 -14.08
C ILE A 144 -14.55 -8.78 -15.49
N SER A 145 -14.73 -7.87 -16.46
CA SER A 145 -14.45 -8.15 -17.87
C SER A 145 -12.96 -8.42 -18.13
N ASP A 146 -12.68 -9.14 -19.21
CA ASP A 146 -11.29 -9.47 -19.57
C ASP A 146 -10.52 -8.22 -20.04
N GLU A 147 -11.18 -7.21 -20.56
CA GLU A 147 -10.60 -5.91 -20.91
C GLU A 147 -10.09 -5.20 -19.65
N VAL A 148 -10.89 -5.15 -18.57
CA VAL A 148 -10.49 -4.54 -17.29
C VAL A 148 -9.32 -5.30 -16.66
N LYS A 149 -9.33 -6.63 -16.70
CA LYS A 149 -8.21 -7.45 -16.21
C LYS A 149 -6.93 -7.22 -17.02
N ALA A 150 -7.05 -7.12 -18.34
CA ALA A 150 -5.91 -6.89 -19.25
C ALA A 150 -5.31 -5.49 -19.03
N GLU A 151 -6.15 -4.45 -18.92
CA GLU A 151 -5.74 -3.08 -18.61
C GLU A 151 -5.02 -3.02 -17.27
N SER A 152 -5.62 -3.58 -16.22
CA SER A 152 -5.07 -3.66 -14.87
C SER A 152 -3.68 -4.32 -14.85
N SER A 153 -3.54 -5.45 -15.56
CA SER A 153 -2.27 -6.17 -15.68
C SER A 153 -1.22 -5.39 -16.49
N SER A 154 -1.64 -4.68 -17.53
CA SER A 154 -0.75 -3.82 -18.33
C SER A 154 -0.24 -2.64 -17.52
N ARG A 155 -1.11 -1.93 -16.82
CA ARG A 155 -0.79 -0.81 -15.94
C ARG A 155 0.23 -1.21 -14.88
N ARG A 156 0.02 -2.35 -14.22
CA ARG A 156 0.95 -2.86 -13.21
C ARG A 156 2.33 -3.17 -13.79
N ARG A 157 2.38 -3.84 -14.96
CA ARG A 157 3.66 -4.13 -15.64
C ARG A 157 4.39 -2.85 -16.02
N ASP A 158 3.68 -1.86 -16.54
CA ASP A 158 4.25 -0.56 -16.89
C ASP A 158 4.88 0.14 -15.69
N GLN A 159 4.17 0.23 -14.57
CA GLN A 159 4.68 0.84 -13.34
C GLN A 159 5.90 0.11 -12.78
N ILE A 160 5.90 -1.24 -12.77
CA ILE A 160 7.05 -2.03 -12.36
C ILE A 160 8.23 -1.83 -13.32
N THR A 161 7.97 -1.72 -14.63
CA THR A 161 9.01 -1.45 -15.62
C THR A 161 9.60 -0.05 -15.45
N ARG A 162 8.79 0.96 -15.14
CA ARG A 162 9.30 2.30 -14.80
C ARG A 162 10.19 2.27 -13.55
N ALA A 163 9.83 1.47 -12.55
CA ALA A 163 10.60 1.35 -11.31
C ALA A 163 11.94 0.60 -11.47
N LEU A 164 11.98 -0.46 -12.29
CA LEU A 164 13.12 -1.37 -12.39
C LEU A 164 13.93 -1.23 -13.69
N GLY A 165 13.39 -0.56 -14.71
CA GLY A 165 13.95 -0.53 -16.05
C GLY A 165 13.51 -1.71 -16.91
N ASN A 166 13.76 -1.60 -18.23
CA ASN A 166 13.35 -2.60 -19.22
C ASN A 166 14.13 -3.92 -19.11
N ASP A 167 15.38 -3.86 -18.66
CA ASP A 167 16.31 -5.00 -18.62
C ASP A 167 16.17 -5.84 -17.34
N CYS A 168 15.17 -5.58 -16.51
CA CYS A 168 14.97 -6.33 -15.28
C CYS A 168 14.50 -7.76 -15.57
N THR A 169 15.08 -8.71 -14.82
CA THR A 169 14.71 -10.12 -14.88
C THR A 169 13.37 -10.41 -14.19
N ASP A 170 12.76 -11.54 -14.51
CA ASP A 170 11.52 -11.97 -13.83
C ASP A 170 11.73 -12.19 -12.33
N GLN A 171 12.92 -12.62 -11.91
CA GLN A 171 13.28 -12.73 -10.49
C GLN A 171 13.29 -11.37 -9.79
N GLN A 172 13.86 -10.35 -10.44
CA GLN A 172 13.85 -8.97 -9.90
C GLN A 172 12.43 -8.42 -9.81
N ARG A 173 11.59 -8.65 -10.82
CA ARG A 173 10.16 -8.27 -10.80
C ARG A 173 9.43 -8.94 -9.64
N THR A 174 9.61 -10.26 -9.49
CA THR A 174 9.00 -11.01 -8.40
C THR A 174 9.47 -10.50 -7.04
N THR A 175 10.76 -10.26 -6.87
CA THR A 175 11.33 -9.69 -5.64
C THR A 175 10.73 -8.31 -5.35
N TYR A 176 10.62 -7.44 -6.35
CA TYR A 176 10.01 -6.12 -6.20
C TYR A 176 8.57 -6.18 -5.74
N VAL A 177 7.76 -7.05 -6.33
CA VAL A 177 6.37 -7.27 -5.91
C VAL A 177 6.28 -7.76 -4.46
N MET A 178 7.19 -8.65 -4.05
CA MET A 178 7.24 -9.10 -2.65
C MET A 178 7.65 -7.97 -1.70
N LEU A 179 8.58 -7.12 -2.11
CA LEU A 179 9.04 -5.98 -1.32
C LEU A 179 7.94 -4.93 -1.15
N THR A 180 7.30 -4.55 -2.23
CA THR A 180 6.22 -3.53 -2.21
C THR A 180 4.94 -4.08 -1.55
N GLY A 181 4.64 -5.36 -1.72
CA GLY A 181 3.45 -5.99 -1.15
C GLY A 181 3.56 -6.33 0.34
N LEU A 182 4.74 -6.74 0.80
CA LEU A 182 4.96 -7.26 2.16
C LEU A 182 6.10 -6.56 2.89
N GLY A 183 7.27 -6.48 2.27
CA GLY A 183 8.47 -5.86 2.88
C GLY A 183 8.26 -4.39 3.26
N CYS A 184 7.37 -3.70 2.58
CA CYS A 184 7.02 -2.31 2.87
C CYS A 184 6.50 -2.09 4.31
N HIS A 185 5.83 -3.08 4.91
CA HIS A 185 5.40 -2.99 6.31
C HIS A 185 6.59 -2.93 7.27
N THR A 186 7.58 -3.80 7.07
CA THR A 186 8.80 -3.81 7.88
C THR A 186 9.62 -2.55 7.66
N LEU A 187 9.81 -2.14 6.40
CA LEU A 187 10.55 -0.92 6.08
C LEU A 187 9.89 0.33 6.66
N ALA A 188 8.56 0.44 6.63
CA ALA A 188 7.83 1.53 7.25
C ALA A 188 8.00 1.56 8.78
N ALA A 189 7.99 0.40 9.43
CA ALA A 189 8.22 0.28 10.87
C ALA A 189 9.66 0.66 11.26
N VAL A 190 10.66 0.16 10.51
CA VAL A 190 12.08 0.51 10.72
C VAL A 190 12.28 2.01 10.60
N ARG A 191 11.77 2.60 9.51
CA ARG A 191 11.88 4.05 9.28
C ARG A 191 11.30 4.88 10.42
N GLU A 192 10.21 4.44 11.03
CA GLU A 192 9.61 5.15 12.16
C GLU A 192 10.42 5.03 13.45
N LEU A 193 11.09 3.89 13.68
CA LEU A 193 11.86 3.65 14.90
C LEU A 193 13.24 4.29 14.86
N VAL A 194 13.92 4.25 13.72
CA VAL A 194 15.35 4.61 13.59
C VAL A 194 15.64 5.58 12.44
N GLY A 195 14.64 6.05 11.73
CA GLY A 195 14.82 6.97 10.58
C GLY A 195 15.14 6.25 9.27
N LEU A 196 15.54 7.04 8.28
CA LEU A 196 15.93 6.52 6.96
C LEU A 196 17.35 5.95 7.03
N PRO A 197 17.63 4.85 6.32
CA PRO A 197 19.00 4.37 6.17
C PRO A 197 19.84 5.38 5.38
N VAL A 198 21.10 5.50 5.76
CA VAL A 198 22.06 6.38 5.06
C VAL A 198 22.54 5.70 3.80
N GLU A 199 22.74 4.39 3.87
CA GLU A 199 23.27 3.57 2.80
C GLU A 199 22.69 2.16 2.87
N VAL A 200 22.64 1.47 1.73
CA VAL A 200 22.34 0.05 1.62
C VAL A 200 23.65 -0.67 1.29
N GLU A 201 24.27 -1.30 2.29
CA GLU A 201 25.55 -1.99 2.07
C GLU A 201 25.41 -3.24 1.21
N SER A 202 24.34 -3.99 1.39
CA SER A 202 24.14 -5.23 0.65
C SER A 202 22.68 -5.69 0.61
N VAL A 203 22.32 -6.35 -0.47
CA VAL A 203 21.04 -7.02 -0.63
C VAL A 203 21.31 -8.46 -1.08
N PHE A 204 20.86 -9.43 -0.29
CA PHE A 204 20.97 -10.84 -0.63
C PHE A 204 19.56 -11.41 -0.88
N PRO A 205 19.08 -11.46 -2.13
CA PRO A 205 17.84 -12.14 -2.43
C PRO A 205 18.05 -13.65 -2.25
N GLN A 206 17.49 -14.23 -1.21
CA GLN A 206 17.40 -15.68 -1.14
C GLN A 206 16.38 -16.15 -2.18
N VAL A 207 16.81 -17.09 -3.03
CA VAL A 207 15.91 -17.80 -3.95
C VAL A 207 14.74 -18.35 -3.13
N MET A 208 13.51 -18.07 -3.56
CA MET A 208 12.27 -18.28 -2.83
C MET A 208 11.93 -19.77 -2.58
N GLN A 209 12.79 -20.47 -1.85
CA GLN A 209 12.39 -21.71 -1.14
C GLN A 209 11.95 -21.40 0.30
N SER A 210 12.26 -20.19 0.82
CA SER A 210 11.68 -19.66 2.05
C SER A 210 11.30 -18.19 1.82
N ARG A 211 10.10 -17.79 2.22
CA ARG A 211 9.54 -16.43 2.06
C ARG A 211 10.24 -15.39 2.99
N THR A 212 11.55 -15.46 3.12
CA THR A 212 12.32 -14.60 4.02
C THR A 212 13.29 -13.75 3.21
N CYS A 213 13.19 -12.43 3.31
CA CYS A 213 14.15 -11.48 2.76
C CYS A 213 15.01 -10.92 3.89
N HIS A 214 16.31 -10.85 3.72
CA HIS A 214 17.25 -10.24 4.64
C HIS A 214 17.76 -8.93 4.06
N TYR A 215 17.71 -7.86 4.86
CA TYR A 215 18.30 -6.56 4.54
C TYR A 215 19.27 -6.18 5.62
N CYS A 216 20.45 -5.69 5.25
CA CYS A 216 21.42 -5.11 6.16
C CYS A 216 21.50 -3.60 5.88
N PHE A 217 21.28 -2.78 6.88
CA PHE A 217 21.42 -1.33 6.82
C PHE A 217 22.33 -0.88 7.96
N PRO A 218 23.32 0.00 7.70
CA PRO A 218 24.04 0.67 8.78
C PRO A 218 23.09 1.63 9.49
N ILE A 219 23.22 1.69 10.82
CA ILE A 219 22.48 2.61 11.69
C ILE A 219 23.47 3.69 12.13
N GLN A 220 23.12 4.96 11.93
CA GLN A 220 23.90 6.10 12.44
C GLN A 220 23.53 6.46 13.87
#